data_ee81d32914e1df3a4a5da73f2855d31c
#
_entry.id   ee81d32914e1df3a4a5da73f2855d31c
#
_cell.length_a   1.000
_cell.length_b   1.000
_cell.length_c   1.000
_cell.angle_alpha   90.00
_cell.angle_beta   90.00
_cell.angle_gamma   90.00
#
_symmetry.space_group_name_H-M   'P 1'
#
loop_
_entity.id
_entity.type
_entity.pdbx_description
1 polymer ?
#
loop_
_entity_poly.entity_id
_entity_poly.type
_entity_poly.pdbx_seq_one_letter_code
_entity_poly.pdbx_strand_id
1 'polypeptide(L)'
;MITPQDKELLENKGISEEQIAEQLACFEKGFPYLKLSAAASVEKGILAPDTDEQKKYLDAWEAYTQTDKVVVKFVPASGAASRMFKNLFEFLGADYDTPQTNFEKTFFEKIEKFAFYDDLNTACQRTAGKDIPALVAAGNYKAVVAALLEGAGLNYGALPKGLLKFHKYEDGSRTPLEEHLVEGALYAANKNGKVNVHFTVSPEHRALFTALVDEKAAAYAKKYGVDYNISFSEQKPSTDTIAADMENKPFRDNGKLLFLSLIHISEATRLR
;
A
#
# COMPACT_ATOMS: atom_id res chain seq x y z
N MET A 1 -30.61 9.51 -11.08
CA MET A 1 -31.69 9.47 -10.07
C MET A 1 -31.33 8.39 -9.07
N ILE A 2 -31.36 8.68 -7.77
CA ILE A 2 -31.08 7.74 -6.68
C ILE A 2 -32.30 6.84 -6.49
N THR A 3 -32.13 5.53 -6.54
CA THR A 3 -33.17 4.52 -6.35
C THR A 3 -33.36 4.16 -4.86
N PRO A 4 -34.43 3.49 -4.45
CA PRO A 4 -34.60 3.00 -3.09
C PRO A 4 -33.42 2.07 -2.64
N GLN A 5 -32.94 1.22 -3.55
CA GLN A 5 -31.79 0.34 -3.29
C GLN A 5 -30.48 1.13 -3.11
N ASP A 6 -30.32 2.25 -3.83
CA ASP A 6 -29.18 3.13 -3.64
C ASP A 6 -29.21 3.79 -2.26
N LYS A 7 -30.42 4.18 -1.77
CA LYS A 7 -30.56 4.78 -0.44
C LYS A 7 -30.10 3.83 0.67
N GLU A 8 -30.50 2.56 0.59
CA GLU A 8 -30.04 1.52 1.52
C GLU A 8 -28.50 1.35 1.46
N LEU A 9 -27.92 1.35 0.25
CA LEU A 9 -26.46 1.27 0.08
C LEU A 9 -25.75 2.48 0.69
N LEU A 10 -26.28 3.68 0.50
CA LEU A 10 -25.74 4.93 1.04
C LEU A 10 -25.83 4.95 2.56
N GLU A 11 -26.96 4.56 3.13
CA GLU A 11 -27.16 4.46 4.58
C GLU A 11 -26.15 3.47 5.20
N ASN A 12 -25.97 2.29 4.60
CA ASN A 12 -24.99 1.30 5.06
C ASN A 12 -23.54 1.80 4.98
N LYS A 13 -23.23 2.72 4.07
CA LYS A 13 -21.92 3.36 3.96
C LYS A 13 -21.78 4.59 4.87
N GLY A 14 -22.86 5.11 5.42
CA GLY A 14 -22.87 6.37 6.17
C GLY A 14 -22.63 7.59 5.27
N ILE A 15 -23.10 7.56 4.03
CA ILE A 15 -23.01 8.64 3.03
C ILE A 15 -24.39 9.21 2.81
N SER A 16 -24.56 10.54 2.84
CA SER A 16 -25.84 11.17 2.56
C SER A 16 -26.06 11.43 1.06
N GLU A 17 -27.33 11.62 0.65
CA GLU A 17 -27.65 12.00 -0.74
C GLU A 17 -27.06 13.38 -1.09
N GLU A 18 -26.97 14.30 -0.11
CA GLU A 18 -26.34 15.61 -0.29
C GLU A 18 -24.85 15.47 -0.59
N GLN A 19 -24.14 14.59 0.12
CA GLN A 19 -22.72 14.32 -0.15
C GLN A 19 -22.50 13.78 -1.57
N ILE A 20 -23.39 12.91 -2.05
CA ILE A 20 -23.35 12.41 -3.44
C ILE A 20 -23.55 13.57 -4.43
N ALA A 21 -24.54 14.43 -4.17
CA ALA A 21 -24.80 15.57 -5.04
C ALA A 21 -23.62 16.56 -5.08
N GLU A 22 -22.96 16.81 -3.93
CA GLU A 22 -21.75 17.63 -3.85
C GLU A 22 -20.59 17.00 -4.62
N GLN A 23 -20.36 15.70 -4.47
CA GLN A 23 -19.30 14.99 -5.18
C GLN A 23 -19.50 15.08 -6.70
N LEU A 24 -20.73 14.83 -7.19
CA LEU A 24 -21.05 14.93 -8.60
C LEU A 24 -20.91 16.37 -9.12
N ALA A 25 -21.32 17.37 -8.35
CA ALA A 25 -21.10 18.77 -8.70
C ALA A 25 -19.60 19.13 -8.79
N CYS A 26 -18.75 18.52 -7.97
CA CYS A 26 -17.31 18.68 -8.08
C CYS A 26 -16.74 18.05 -9.35
N PHE A 27 -17.25 16.92 -9.81
CA PHE A 27 -16.83 16.33 -11.09
C PHE A 27 -17.24 17.24 -12.28
N GLU A 28 -18.43 17.84 -12.23
CA GLU A 28 -18.91 18.72 -13.28
C GLU A 28 -18.23 20.08 -13.32
N LYS A 29 -18.06 20.73 -12.15
CA LYS A 29 -17.60 22.13 -12.04
C LYS A 29 -16.12 22.25 -11.70
N GLY A 30 -15.48 21.16 -11.26
CA GLY A 30 -14.15 21.17 -10.65
C GLY A 30 -14.15 21.77 -9.25
N PHE A 31 -12.96 21.82 -8.67
CA PHE A 31 -12.71 22.49 -7.39
C PHE A 31 -12.12 23.88 -7.62
N PRO A 32 -12.41 24.85 -6.74
CA PRO A 32 -11.74 26.15 -6.80
C PRO A 32 -10.23 25.96 -6.62
N TYR A 33 -9.43 26.70 -7.36
CA TYR A 33 -7.97 26.67 -7.19
C TYR A 33 -7.57 27.12 -5.78
N LEU A 34 -6.63 26.39 -5.18
CA LEU A 34 -6.03 26.78 -3.91
C LEU A 34 -5.28 28.10 -4.08
N LYS A 35 -5.51 29.05 -3.17
CA LYS A 35 -4.70 30.27 -3.10
C LYS A 35 -3.37 29.93 -2.42
N LEU A 36 -2.34 29.75 -3.22
CA LEU A 36 -0.99 29.51 -2.72
C LEU A 36 -0.31 30.86 -2.47
N SER A 37 0.38 30.99 -1.33
CA SER A 37 1.17 32.19 -1.02
C SER A 37 2.43 32.28 -1.86
N ALA A 38 3.05 31.15 -2.16
CA ALA A 38 4.22 31.00 -3.03
C ALA A 38 4.43 29.52 -3.40
N ALA A 39 5.24 29.27 -4.41
CA ALA A 39 5.87 27.96 -4.59
C ALA A 39 6.84 27.69 -3.43
N ALA A 40 6.90 26.44 -2.96
CA ALA A 40 7.87 26.07 -1.93
C ALA A 40 9.30 26.17 -2.48
N SER A 41 10.16 26.85 -1.73
CA SER A 41 11.60 26.97 -2.01
C SER A 41 12.39 26.93 -0.70
N VAL A 42 13.72 26.86 -0.76
CA VAL A 42 14.56 26.89 0.44
C VAL A 42 14.35 28.18 1.25
N GLU A 43 14.02 29.30 0.58
CA GLU A 43 13.70 30.57 1.26
C GLU A 43 12.25 30.64 1.76
N LYS A 44 11.37 29.74 1.28
CA LYS A 44 9.93 29.75 1.56
C LYS A 44 9.36 28.34 1.72
N GLY A 45 9.54 27.76 2.92
CA GLY A 45 8.85 26.55 3.32
C GLY A 45 9.61 25.24 3.14
N ILE A 46 10.76 25.22 2.48
CA ILE A 46 11.65 24.05 2.45
C ILE A 46 12.80 24.29 3.44
N LEU A 47 12.94 23.40 4.42
CA LEU A 47 14.08 23.40 5.33
C LEU A 47 15.23 22.61 4.67
N ALA A 48 16.40 23.23 4.57
CA ALA A 48 17.64 22.60 4.13
C ALA A 48 18.68 22.80 5.25
N PRO A 49 18.53 22.08 6.38
CA PRO A 49 19.34 22.30 7.57
C PRO A 49 20.80 21.88 7.30
N ASP A 50 21.74 22.68 7.78
CA ASP A 50 23.14 22.29 7.85
C ASP A 50 23.38 21.23 8.97
N THR A 51 24.62 20.81 9.13
CA THR A 51 24.96 19.75 10.10
C THR A 51 24.63 20.14 11.54
N ASP A 52 24.82 21.39 11.92
CA ASP A 52 24.56 21.87 13.28
C ASP A 52 23.07 21.99 13.54
N GLU A 53 22.31 22.47 12.57
CA GLU A 53 20.85 22.50 12.64
C GLU A 53 20.24 21.10 12.66
N GLN A 54 20.75 20.15 11.84
CA GLN A 54 20.33 18.75 11.89
C GLN A 54 20.55 18.16 13.28
N LYS A 55 21.76 18.38 13.86
CA LYS A 55 22.07 17.92 15.22
C LYS A 55 21.10 18.51 16.24
N LYS A 56 20.78 19.79 16.15
CA LYS A 56 19.81 20.45 17.04
C LYS A 56 18.42 19.81 16.98
N TYR A 57 17.94 19.45 15.77
CA TYR A 57 16.64 18.78 15.64
C TYR A 57 16.69 17.35 16.18
N LEU A 58 17.77 16.62 15.98
CA LEU A 58 17.94 15.27 16.51
C LEU A 58 18.01 15.28 18.04
N ASP A 59 18.80 16.20 18.63
CA ASP A 59 18.89 16.37 20.10
C ASP A 59 17.52 16.75 20.70
N ALA A 60 16.76 17.61 20.02
CA ALA A 60 15.40 17.98 20.45
C ALA A 60 14.43 16.80 20.40
N TRP A 61 14.52 15.95 19.37
CA TRP A 61 13.72 14.73 19.27
C TRP A 61 14.09 13.72 20.36
N GLU A 62 15.37 13.48 20.58
CA GLU A 62 15.84 12.60 21.64
C GLU A 62 15.35 13.07 23.01
N ALA A 63 15.50 14.38 23.33
CA ALA A 63 14.96 14.96 24.55
C ALA A 63 13.43 14.78 24.65
N TYR A 64 12.69 14.93 23.54
CA TYR A 64 11.24 14.75 23.53
C TYR A 64 10.84 13.31 23.85
N THR A 65 11.52 12.31 23.31
CA THR A 65 11.24 10.89 23.57
C THR A 65 11.47 10.49 25.03
N GLN A 66 12.28 11.26 25.79
CA GLN A 66 12.50 11.07 27.22
C GLN A 66 11.40 11.69 28.11
N THR A 67 10.44 12.38 27.52
CA THR A 67 9.28 12.94 28.25
C THR A 67 8.20 11.89 28.48
N ASP A 68 7.12 12.26 29.21
CA ASP A 68 5.92 11.42 29.40
C ASP A 68 4.95 11.47 28.20
N LYS A 69 5.32 12.12 27.11
CA LYS A 69 4.49 12.22 25.92
C LYS A 69 4.44 10.87 25.19
N VAL A 70 3.26 10.58 24.63
CA VAL A 70 3.06 9.38 23.81
C VAL A 70 3.42 9.72 22.37
N VAL A 71 4.43 9.01 21.84
CA VAL A 71 4.76 9.05 20.42
C VAL A 71 4.02 7.90 19.73
N VAL A 72 3.34 8.20 18.64
CA VAL A 72 2.65 7.20 17.81
C VAL A 72 3.17 7.29 16.40
N LYS A 73 3.72 6.20 15.89
CA LYS A 73 4.03 6.03 14.46
C LYS A 73 2.73 5.66 13.74
N PHE A 74 2.12 6.63 13.05
CA PHE A 74 0.88 6.44 12.31
C PHE A 74 1.18 6.07 10.87
N VAL A 75 0.69 4.91 10.43
CA VAL A 75 0.99 4.32 9.11
C VAL A 75 -0.29 4.08 8.32
N PRO A 76 -0.58 4.86 7.27
CA PRO A 76 -1.61 4.53 6.29
C PRO A 76 -1.16 3.31 5.47
N ALA A 77 -1.78 2.14 5.70
CA ALA A 77 -1.34 0.86 5.13
C ALA A 77 -2.37 0.20 4.21
N SER A 78 -3.44 0.90 3.85
CA SER A 78 -4.50 0.37 2.97
C SER A 78 -4.14 0.34 1.49
N GLY A 79 -3.01 0.96 1.07
CA GLY A 79 -2.67 1.12 -0.34
C GLY A 79 -2.43 -0.19 -1.07
N ALA A 80 -3.14 -0.40 -2.20
CA ALA A 80 -2.95 -1.55 -3.07
C ALA A 80 -1.62 -1.48 -3.85
N ALA A 81 -1.13 -2.63 -4.30
CA ALA A 81 0.09 -2.74 -5.10
C ALA A 81 -0.17 -2.84 -6.61
N SER A 82 -1.42 -2.75 -7.06
CA SER A 82 -1.83 -2.99 -8.45
C SER A 82 -1.05 -2.17 -9.47
N ARG A 83 -0.75 -0.90 -9.15
CA ARG A 83 0.03 -0.02 -10.03
C ARG A 83 1.46 -0.48 -10.24
N MET A 84 2.06 -1.12 -9.24
CA MET A 84 3.43 -1.64 -9.32
C MET A 84 3.54 -2.81 -10.30
N PHE A 85 2.50 -3.62 -10.38
CA PHE A 85 2.46 -4.83 -11.19
C PHE A 85 1.69 -4.66 -12.51
N LYS A 86 1.30 -3.42 -12.86
CA LYS A 86 0.52 -3.12 -14.06
C LYS A 86 1.09 -3.80 -15.31
N ASN A 87 2.38 -3.62 -15.59
CA ASN A 87 3.02 -4.18 -16.77
C ASN A 87 3.10 -5.72 -16.74
N LEU A 88 3.17 -6.32 -15.55
CA LEU A 88 3.14 -7.79 -15.41
C LEU A 88 1.72 -8.33 -15.63
N PHE A 89 0.68 -7.62 -15.19
CA PHE A 89 -0.71 -7.95 -15.54
C PHE A 89 -0.95 -7.84 -17.05
N GLU A 90 -0.41 -6.80 -17.70
CA GLU A 90 -0.50 -6.60 -19.14
C GLU A 90 0.21 -7.75 -19.87
N PHE A 91 1.41 -8.16 -19.43
CA PHE A 91 2.12 -9.32 -19.98
C PHE A 91 1.37 -10.63 -19.78
N LEU A 92 0.77 -10.84 -18.59
CA LEU A 92 0.01 -12.07 -18.33
C LEU A 92 -1.20 -12.20 -19.26
N GLY A 93 -1.87 -11.08 -19.60
CA GLY A 93 -3.00 -11.03 -20.53
C GLY A 93 -2.65 -10.85 -22.00
N ALA A 94 -1.35 -10.71 -22.35
CA ALA A 94 -0.92 -10.50 -23.73
C ALA A 94 -1.10 -11.76 -24.61
N ASP A 95 -1.10 -11.57 -25.92
CA ASP A 95 -1.17 -12.65 -26.93
C ASP A 95 0.20 -13.29 -27.27
N TYR A 96 1.25 -12.87 -26.58
CA TYR A 96 2.61 -13.40 -26.68
C TYR A 96 3.09 -13.98 -25.35
N ASP A 97 3.99 -14.97 -25.39
CA ASP A 97 4.44 -15.72 -24.20
C ASP A 97 5.87 -15.38 -23.76
N THR A 98 6.63 -14.66 -24.59
CA THR A 98 8.01 -14.28 -24.29
C THR A 98 8.12 -12.78 -24.06
N PRO A 99 8.96 -12.31 -23.13
CA PRO A 99 9.13 -10.89 -22.84
C PRO A 99 9.50 -10.05 -24.06
N GLN A 100 8.68 -9.07 -24.40
CA GLN A 100 8.88 -8.20 -25.56
C GLN A 100 9.29 -6.77 -25.16
N THR A 101 8.65 -6.19 -24.13
CA THR A 101 8.95 -4.83 -23.67
C THR A 101 10.25 -4.77 -22.89
N ASN A 102 10.84 -3.57 -22.80
CA ASN A 102 12.04 -3.35 -21.97
C ASN A 102 11.78 -3.66 -20.49
N PHE A 103 10.57 -3.36 -20.00
CA PHE A 103 10.21 -3.67 -18.63
C PHE A 103 10.22 -5.17 -18.37
N GLU A 104 9.55 -5.95 -19.20
CA GLU A 104 9.46 -7.41 -19.06
C GLU A 104 10.84 -8.06 -19.13
N LYS A 105 11.67 -7.67 -20.11
CA LYS A 105 13.06 -8.17 -20.25
C LYS A 105 13.87 -7.86 -19.00
N THR A 106 13.84 -6.62 -18.53
CA THR A 106 14.57 -6.18 -17.32
C THR A 106 14.06 -6.90 -16.08
N PHE A 107 12.76 -7.16 -15.97
CA PHE A 107 12.19 -7.92 -14.86
C PHE A 107 12.81 -9.30 -14.76
N PHE A 108 12.83 -10.06 -15.85
CA PHE A 108 13.41 -11.42 -15.86
C PHE A 108 14.93 -11.43 -15.76
N GLU A 109 15.63 -10.47 -16.36
CA GLU A 109 17.09 -10.32 -16.21
C GLU A 109 17.52 -10.05 -14.76
N LYS A 110 16.68 -9.37 -14.00
CA LYS A 110 16.99 -8.97 -12.62
C LYS A 110 16.16 -9.72 -11.57
N ILE A 111 15.45 -10.77 -11.94
CA ILE A 111 14.48 -11.45 -11.08
C ILE A 111 15.09 -11.93 -9.76
N GLU A 112 16.34 -12.40 -9.76
CA GLU A 112 17.06 -12.88 -8.58
C GLU A 112 17.39 -11.76 -7.55
N LYS A 113 17.31 -10.49 -8.00
CA LYS A 113 17.60 -9.32 -7.12
C LYS A 113 16.39 -8.87 -6.31
N PHE A 114 15.19 -9.34 -6.65
CA PHE A 114 14.00 -8.97 -5.90
C PHE A 114 13.96 -9.65 -4.53
N ALA A 115 13.47 -8.91 -3.55
CA ALA A 115 13.37 -9.37 -2.16
C ALA A 115 12.46 -10.61 -1.99
N PHE A 116 11.54 -10.82 -2.91
CA PHE A 116 10.60 -11.94 -2.94
C PHE A 116 11.07 -13.14 -3.78
N TYR A 117 12.30 -13.11 -4.33
CA TYR A 117 12.75 -14.14 -5.27
C TYR A 117 12.65 -15.56 -4.72
N ASP A 118 13.11 -15.79 -3.50
CA ASP A 118 13.13 -17.13 -2.89
C ASP A 118 11.71 -17.66 -2.65
N ASP A 119 10.80 -16.78 -2.20
CA ASP A 119 9.38 -17.13 -2.04
C ASP A 119 8.72 -17.40 -3.38
N LEU A 120 9.02 -16.59 -4.40
CA LEU A 120 8.51 -16.77 -5.75
C LEU A 120 9.01 -18.08 -6.35
N ASN A 121 10.28 -18.42 -6.16
CA ASN A 121 10.85 -19.67 -6.62
C ASN A 121 10.14 -20.89 -6.00
N THR A 122 9.88 -20.82 -4.71
CA THR A 122 9.08 -21.83 -3.99
C THR A 122 7.64 -21.89 -4.51
N ALA A 123 7.01 -20.74 -4.76
CA ALA A 123 5.69 -20.68 -5.36
C ALA A 123 5.65 -21.31 -6.75
N CYS A 124 6.63 -21.04 -7.60
CA CYS A 124 6.77 -21.67 -8.94
C CYS A 124 6.89 -23.19 -8.86
N GLN A 125 7.70 -23.71 -7.93
CA GLN A 125 7.81 -25.17 -7.72
C GLN A 125 6.46 -25.78 -7.32
N ARG A 126 5.70 -25.10 -6.47
CA ARG A 126 4.38 -25.56 -6.02
C ARG A 126 3.33 -25.48 -7.13
N THR A 127 3.28 -24.40 -7.90
CA THR A 127 2.19 -24.14 -8.87
C THR A 127 2.48 -24.68 -10.26
N ALA A 128 3.76 -24.73 -10.67
CA ALA A 128 4.19 -25.15 -12.01
C ALA A 128 5.15 -26.35 -12.02
N GLY A 129 5.48 -26.91 -10.85
CA GLY A 129 6.34 -28.09 -10.70
C GLY A 129 7.81 -27.87 -11.06
N LYS A 130 8.24 -26.61 -11.27
CA LYS A 130 9.59 -26.24 -11.66
C LYS A 130 10.02 -24.94 -10.97
N ASP A 131 11.32 -24.75 -10.80
CA ASP A 131 11.90 -23.51 -10.33
C ASP A 131 11.91 -22.42 -11.43
N ILE A 132 12.19 -21.19 -11.05
CA ILE A 132 12.21 -20.04 -11.97
C ILE A 132 13.21 -20.25 -13.12
N PRO A 133 14.48 -20.66 -12.88
CA PRO A 133 15.42 -20.90 -13.96
C PRO A 133 14.92 -21.92 -14.99
N ALA A 134 14.33 -23.03 -14.54
CA ALA A 134 13.80 -24.06 -15.43
C ALA A 134 12.56 -23.60 -16.21
N LEU A 135 11.68 -22.78 -15.60
CA LEU A 135 10.53 -22.18 -16.28
C LEU A 135 10.99 -21.19 -17.35
N VAL A 136 11.94 -20.31 -17.03
CA VAL A 136 12.51 -19.34 -17.98
C VAL A 136 13.22 -20.03 -19.13
N ALA A 137 14.04 -21.05 -18.86
CA ALA A 137 14.72 -21.84 -19.88
C ALA A 137 13.75 -22.58 -20.84
N ALA A 138 12.58 -22.96 -20.32
CA ALA A 138 11.51 -23.57 -21.10
C ALA A 138 10.60 -22.56 -21.84
N GLY A 139 10.83 -21.25 -21.71
CA GLY A 139 9.98 -20.19 -22.28
C GLY A 139 8.68 -19.94 -21.51
N ASN A 140 8.50 -20.53 -20.32
CA ASN A 140 7.26 -20.44 -19.52
C ASN A 140 7.24 -19.20 -18.61
N TYR A 141 7.50 -18.03 -19.17
CA TYR A 141 7.57 -16.75 -18.44
C TYR A 141 6.26 -16.40 -17.73
N LYS A 142 5.11 -16.63 -18.37
CA LYS A 142 3.79 -16.34 -17.78
C LYS A 142 3.51 -17.18 -16.54
N ALA A 143 4.02 -18.40 -16.45
CA ALA A 143 3.88 -19.22 -15.23
C ALA A 143 4.57 -18.57 -14.02
N VAL A 144 5.73 -17.93 -14.23
CA VAL A 144 6.42 -17.19 -13.17
C VAL A 144 5.61 -15.96 -12.74
N VAL A 145 5.06 -15.22 -13.71
CA VAL A 145 4.23 -14.02 -13.42
C VAL A 145 2.92 -14.42 -12.72
N ALA A 146 2.26 -15.50 -13.16
CA ALA A 146 1.06 -16.03 -12.49
C ALA A 146 1.37 -16.46 -11.04
N ALA A 147 2.50 -17.15 -10.80
CA ALA A 147 2.95 -17.52 -9.46
C ALA A 147 3.24 -16.30 -8.56
N LEU A 148 3.64 -15.15 -9.13
CA LEU A 148 3.79 -13.90 -8.38
C LEU A 148 2.46 -13.25 -8.06
N LEU A 149 1.57 -13.12 -9.05
CA LEU A 149 0.38 -12.25 -8.97
C LEU A 149 -0.87 -12.93 -8.44
N GLU A 150 -1.06 -14.21 -8.75
CA GLU A 150 -2.32 -14.93 -8.50
C GLU A 150 -2.36 -15.62 -7.13
N GLY A 151 -3.59 -15.89 -6.64
CA GLY A 151 -3.84 -16.49 -5.32
C GLY A 151 -3.28 -17.90 -5.14
N ALA A 152 -3.05 -18.67 -6.22
CA ALA A 152 -2.37 -19.96 -6.16
C ALA A 152 -0.87 -19.82 -5.84
N GLY A 153 -0.27 -18.66 -6.12
CA GLY A 153 1.13 -18.33 -5.87
C GLY A 153 1.32 -17.45 -4.64
N LEU A 154 1.95 -16.28 -4.83
CA LEU A 154 2.19 -15.28 -3.77
C LEU A 154 1.05 -14.29 -3.58
N ASN A 155 0.09 -14.24 -4.50
CA ASN A 155 -1.05 -13.34 -4.48
C ASN A 155 -0.71 -11.83 -4.43
N TYR A 156 0.46 -11.44 -4.93
CA TYR A 156 0.93 -10.04 -4.87
C TYR A 156 0.04 -9.08 -5.68
N GLY A 157 -0.73 -9.60 -6.63
CA GLY A 157 -1.70 -8.83 -7.39
C GLY A 157 -2.89 -8.30 -6.57
N ALA A 158 -3.24 -8.98 -5.47
CA ALA A 158 -4.38 -8.62 -4.63
C ALA A 158 -3.98 -8.10 -3.23
N LEU A 159 -2.70 -8.25 -2.83
CA LEU A 159 -2.24 -7.85 -1.52
C LEU A 159 -1.92 -6.34 -1.44
N PRO A 160 -2.11 -5.71 -0.26
CA PRO A 160 -1.68 -4.34 -0.02
C PRO A 160 -0.15 -4.28 0.09
N LYS A 161 0.43 -3.12 -0.26
CA LYS A 161 1.89 -2.90 -0.25
C LYS A 161 2.55 -3.26 1.08
N GLY A 162 1.87 -3.03 2.19
CA GLY A 162 2.38 -3.31 3.54
C GLY A 162 2.75 -4.77 3.79
N LEU A 163 2.24 -5.71 2.99
CA LEU A 163 2.44 -7.15 3.13
C LEU A 163 3.39 -7.76 2.09
N LEU A 164 3.94 -6.96 1.19
CA LEU A 164 4.84 -7.44 0.14
C LEU A 164 6.29 -7.27 0.56
N LYS A 165 7.15 -8.24 0.25
CA LYS A 165 8.59 -8.11 0.52
C LYS A 165 9.25 -7.17 -0.48
N PHE A 166 9.81 -6.05 0.01
CA PHE A 166 10.50 -5.05 -0.81
C PHE A 166 11.99 -4.92 -0.53
N HIS A 167 12.41 -5.20 0.70
CA HIS A 167 13.79 -5.01 1.11
C HIS A 167 14.45 -6.35 1.39
N LYS A 168 15.64 -6.55 0.83
CA LYS A 168 16.49 -7.72 1.04
C LYS A 168 17.70 -7.31 1.89
N TYR A 169 17.90 -8.03 2.98
CA TYR A 169 19.02 -7.88 3.91
C TYR A 169 19.80 -9.19 3.99
N GLU A 170 20.95 -9.18 4.65
CA GLU A 170 21.74 -10.39 4.89
C GLU A 170 21.00 -11.41 5.76
N ASP A 171 20.17 -10.93 6.69
CA ASP A 171 19.35 -11.74 7.61
C ASP A 171 17.96 -12.11 7.07
N GLY A 172 17.65 -11.78 5.81
CA GLY A 172 16.39 -12.10 5.16
C GLY A 172 15.71 -10.90 4.50
N SER A 173 14.53 -11.15 3.95
CA SER A 173 13.71 -10.11 3.31
C SER A 173 12.59 -9.64 4.23
N ARG A 174 12.25 -8.35 4.16
CA ARG A 174 11.22 -7.72 5.00
C ARG A 174 10.09 -7.11 4.18
N THR A 175 8.92 -7.12 4.79
CA THR A 175 7.76 -6.35 4.31
C THR A 175 7.82 -4.92 4.83
N PRO A 176 7.08 -3.96 4.24
CA PRO A 176 6.98 -2.61 4.79
C PRO A 176 6.41 -2.57 6.21
N LEU A 177 5.51 -3.49 6.59
CA LEU A 177 5.04 -3.60 7.98
C LEU A 177 6.23 -3.86 8.92
N GLU A 178 7.09 -4.82 8.59
CA GLU A 178 8.28 -5.13 9.40
C GLU A 178 9.23 -3.94 9.48
N GLU A 179 9.43 -3.21 8.36
CA GLU A 179 10.24 -1.98 8.38
C GLU A 179 9.66 -0.91 9.30
N HIS A 180 8.33 -0.77 9.36
CA HIS A 180 7.70 0.15 10.30
C HIS A 180 7.89 -0.24 11.77
N LEU A 181 7.99 -1.54 12.07
CA LEU A 181 8.37 -2.01 13.41
C LEU A 181 9.83 -1.65 13.72
N VAL A 182 10.74 -1.92 12.78
CA VAL A 182 12.16 -1.56 12.92
C VAL A 182 12.34 -0.06 13.11
N GLU A 183 11.75 0.75 12.25
CA GLU A 183 11.79 2.22 12.36
C GLU A 183 11.21 2.71 13.68
N GLY A 184 10.10 2.14 14.12
CA GLY A 184 9.48 2.46 15.41
C GLY A 184 10.44 2.22 16.57
N ALA A 185 11.15 1.11 16.56
CA ALA A 185 12.16 0.79 17.59
C ALA A 185 13.35 1.76 17.56
N LEU A 186 13.79 2.17 16.36
CA LEU A 186 14.99 2.99 16.21
C LEU A 186 14.78 4.47 16.61
N TYR A 187 13.60 5.04 16.37
CA TYR A 187 13.41 6.47 16.61
C TYR A 187 12.11 6.87 17.35
N ALA A 188 11.20 5.94 17.64
CA ALA A 188 9.91 6.26 18.27
C ALA A 188 9.69 5.53 19.61
N ALA A 189 10.70 4.86 20.14
CA ALA A 189 10.66 4.30 21.49
C ALA A 189 10.69 5.43 22.53
N ASN A 190 9.82 5.35 23.54
CA ASN A 190 9.86 6.28 24.67
C ASN A 190 10.91 5.84 25.72
N LYS A 191 11.08 6.64 26.77
CA LYS A 191 12.03 6.36 27.87
C LYS A 191 11.87 4.99 28.54
N ASN A 192 10.72 4.34 28.40
CA ASN A 192 10.42 3.02 28.96
C ASN A 192 10.56 1.90 27.91
N GLY A 193 11.11 2.19 26.73
CA GLY A 193 11.23 1.24 25.63
C GLY A 193 9.91 0.91 24.93
N LYS A 194 8.84 1.68 25.18
CA LYS A 194 7.54 1.43 24.55
C LYS A 194 7.44 2.11 23.18
N VAL A 195 7.03 1.32 22.17
CA VAL A 195 6.84 1.75 20.78
C VAL A 195 5.38 1.60 20.41
N ASN A 196 4.71 2.73 20.08
CA ASN A 196 3.33 2.67 19.61
C ASN A 196 3.31 2.81 18.09
N VAL A 197 2.72 1.82 17.40
CA VAL A 197 2.51 1.83 15.96
C VAL A 197 1.03 1.65 15.66
N HIS A 198 0.48 2.54 14.85
CA HIS A 198 -0.91 2.46 14.43
C HIS A 198 -0.98 2.30 12.92
N PHE A 199 -1.65 1.25 12.44
CA PHE A 199 -1.88 1.01 11.03
C PHE A 199 -3.35 1.27 10.67
N THR A 200 -3.58 2.08 9.64
CA THR A 200 -4.90 2.13 8.99
C THR A 200 -4.90 1.18 7.81
N VAL A 201 -5.80 0.19 7.84
CA VAL A 201 -5.88 -0.88 6.84
C VAL A 201 -7.27 -0.92 6.22
N SER A 202 -7.41 -1.61 5.09
CA SER A 202 -8.73 -1.96 4.57
C SER A 202 -9.31 -3.16 5.34
N PRO A 203 -10.64 -3.22 5.51
CA PRO A 203 -11.29 -4.30 6.28
C PRO A 203 -10.90 -5.69 5.78
N GLU A 204 -10.86 -5.90 4.46
CA GLU A 204 -10.53 -7.18 3.83
C GLU A 204 -9.11 -7.67 4.11
N HIS A 205 -8.16 -6.77 4.41
CA HIS A 205 -6.76 -7.12 4.66
C HIS A 205 -6.39 -7.12 6.13
N ARG A 206 -7.27 -6.67 7.03
CA ARG A 206 -6.98 -6.58 8.46
C ARG A 206 -6.47 -7.88 9.07
N ALA A 207 -7.11 -9.00 8.74
CA ALA A 207 -6.71 -10.31 9.25
C ALA A 207 -5.29 -10.69 8.84
N LEU A 208 -4.87 -10.37 7.60
CA LEU A 208 -3.52 -10.64 7.10
C LEU A 208 -2.47 -9.78 7.81
N PHE A 209 -2.77 -8.49 8.06
CA PHE A 209 -1.89 -7.62 8.84
C PHE A 209 -1.73 -8.12 10.27
N THR A 210 -2.83 -8.52 10.92
CA THR A 210 -2.80 -9.07 12.28
C THR A 210 -1.95 -10.33 12.34
N ALA A 211 -2.14 -11.27 11.43
CA ALA A 211 -1.36 -12.50 11.38
C ALA A 211 0.15 -12.23 11.21
N LEU A 212 0.54 -11.27 10.37
CA LEU A 212 1.95 -10.91 10.19
C LEU A 212 2.52 -10.23 11.44
N VAL A 213 1.74 -9.40 12.14
CA VAL A 213 2.16 -8.81 13.43
C VAL A 213 2.35 -9.91 14.47
N ASP A 214 1.42 -10.84 14.60
CA ASP A 214 1.50 -11.95 15.56
C ASP A 214 2.73 -12.84 15.31
N GLU A 215 3.08 -13.04 14.04
CA GLU A 215 4.27 -13.80 13.64
C GLU A 215 5.59 -13.06 13.95
N LYS A 216 5.66 -11.75 13.69
CA LYS A 216 6.93 -11.01 13.62
C LYS A 216 7.22 -10.14 14.83
N ALA A 217 6.21 -9.54 15.47
CA ALA A 217 6.43 -8.48 16.46
C ALA A 217 7.28 -8.93 17.66
N ALA A 218 7.07 -10.16 18.16
CA ALA A 218 7.84 -10.68 19.30
C ALA A 218 9.34 -10.83 19.00
N ALA A 219 9.69 -11.24 17.78
CA ALA A 219 11.09 -11.36 17.37
C ALA A 219 11.76 -9.98 17.28
N TYR A 220 11.08 -8.96 16.72
CA TYR A 220 11.56 -7.59 16.66
C TYR A 220 11.63 -6.96 18.05
N ALA A 221 10.66 -7.18 18.93
CA ALA A 221 10.66 -6.72 20.31
C ALA A 221 11.93 -7.22 21.04
N LYS A 222 12.24 -8.52 20.91
CA LYS A 222 13.45 -9.13 21.47
C LYS A 222 14.72 -8.56 20.83
N LYS A 223 14.75 -8.42 19.50
CA LYS A 223 15.94 -7.94 18.76
C LYS A 223 16.32 -6.52 19.16
N TYR A 224 15.36 -5.64 19.37
CA TYR A 224 15.58 -4.22 19.65
C TYR A 224 15.41 -3.85 21.13
N GLY A 225 15.01 -4.77 21.98
CA GLY A 225 14.82 -4.52 23.43
C GLY A 225 13.66 -3.55 23.71
N VAL A 226 12.58 -3.61 22.94
CA VAL A 226 11.41 -2.72 23.03
C VAL A 226 10.11 -3.49 23.28
N ASP A 227 9.10 -2.77 23.75
CA ASP A 227 7.72 -3.26 23.89
C ASP A 227 6.80 -2.58 22.86
N TYR A 228 6.27 -3.36 21.91
CA TYR A 228 5.36 -2.85 20.89
C TYR A 228 3.92 -2.82 21.37
N ASN A 229 3.28 -1.66 21.21
CA ASN A 229 1.84 -1.48 21.27
C ASN A 229 1.32 -1.21 19.84
N ILE A 230 0.83 -2.26 19.19
CA ILE A 230 0.37 -2.19 17.80
C ILE A 230 -1.15 -2.13 17.78
N SER A 231 -1.70 -1.17 17.04
CA SER A 231 -3.13 -0.99 16.90
C SER A 231 -3.53 -0.79 15.45
N PHE A 232 -4.79 -1.10 15.15
CA PHE A 232 -5.36 -1.00 13.81
C PHE A 232 -6.62 -0.16 13.81
N SER A 233 -6.80 0.64 12.75
CA SER A 233 -8.09 1.20 12.36
C SER A 233 -8.44 0.76 10.94
N GLU A 234 -9.73 0.73 10.64
CA GLU A 234 -10.22 0.45 9.31
C GLU A 234 -10.63 1.74 8.62
N GLN A 235 -10.42 1.77 7.31
CA GLN A 235 -10.90 2.85 6.48
C GLN A 235 -12.42 2.87 6.51
N LYS A 236 -13.00 4.04 6.79
CA LYS A 236 -14.45 4.19 6.91
C LYS A 236 -15.09 4.23 5.53
N PRO A 237 -16.12 3.40 5.25
CA PRO A 237 -16.86 3.44 3.99
C PRO A 237 -17.46 4.81 3.66
N SER A 238 -17.73 5.64 4.67
CA SER A 238 -18.22 7.03 4.50
C SER A 238 -17.20 7.97 3.84
N THR A 239 -15.95 7.55 3.68
CA THR A 239 -14.92 8.30 2.95
C THR A 239 -14.81 7.90 1.48
N ASP A 240 -15.62 6.94 1.03
CA ASP A 240 -15.62 6.51 -0.36
C ASP A 240 -16.20 7.60 -1.28
N THR A 241 -15.66 7.67 -2.48
CA THR A 241 -16.11 8.61 -3.50
C THR A 241 -16.95 7.87 -4.53
N ILE A 242 -18.09 8.46 -4.94
CA ILE A 242 -18.91 7.90 -6.01
C ILE A 242 -18.12 7.93 -7.33
N ALA A 243 -18.20 6.85 -8.11
CA ALA A 243 -17.70 6.83 -9.48
C ALA A 243 -18.68 7.56 -10.40
N ALA A 244 -18.16 8.33 -11.35
CA ALA A 244 -18.94 9.02 -12.37
C ALA A 244 -18.54 8.52 -13.78
N ASP A 245 -19.50 8.53 -14.70
CA ASP A 245 -19.27 8.28 -16.12
C ASP A 245 -18.71 9.55 -16.84
N MET A 246 -18.54 9.46 -18.13
CA MET A 246 -18.02 10.58 -18.94
C MET A 246 -18.96 11.78 -19.05
N GLU A 247 -20.24 11.61 -18.70
CA GLU A 247 -21.24 12.67 -18.62
C GLU A 247 -21.46 13.19 -17.19
N ASN A 248 -20.55 12.84 -16.26
CA ASN A 248 -20.62 13.18 -14.83
C ASN A 248 -21.86 12.63 -14.09
N LYS A 249 -22.45 11.55 -14.62
CA LYS A 249 -23.53 10.84 -13.94
C LYS A 249 -22.98 9.72 -13.06
N PRO A 250 -23.73 9.31 -12.00
CA PRO A 250 -23.32 8.18 -11.17
C PRO A 250 -23.09 6.91 -12.01
N PHE A 251 -21.87 6.39 -11.98
CA PHE A 251 -21.54 5.15 -12.67
C PHE A 251 -22.14 3.95 -11.93
N ARG A 252 -22.67 3.00 -12.72
CA ARG A 252 -23.28 1.79 -12.19
C ARG A 252 -22.62 0.55 -12.77
N ASP A 253 -22.24 -0.34 -11.90
CA ASP A 253 -21.82 -1.69 -12.26
C ASP A 253 -22.96 -2.67 -11.93
N ASN A 254 -23.44 -3.40 -12.95
CA ASN A 254 -24.58 -4.31 -12.82
C ASN A 254 -25.80 -3.67 -12.11
N GLY A 255 -26.08 -2.39 -12.42
CA GLY A 255 -27.20 -1.63 -11.89
C GLY A 255 -26.97 -1.01 -10.49
N LYS A 256 -25.87 -1.32 -9.80
CA LYS A 256 -25.51 -0.77 -8.48
C LYS A 256 -24.55 0.40 -8.61
N LEU A 257 -24.70 1.41 -7.75
CA LEU A 257 -23.74 2.51 -7.66
C LEU A 257 -22.34 1.96 -7.33
N LEU A 258 -21.35 2.39 -8.09
CA LEU A 258 -19.94 2.06 -7.84
C LEU A 258 -19.30 3.15 -6.98
N PHE A 259 -18.58 2.74 -5.95
CA PHE A 259 -17.77 3.62 -5.09
C PHE A 259 -16.31 3.26 -5.19
N LEU A 260 -15.47 4.29 -5.19
CA LEU A 260 -14.02 4.17 -5.14
C LEU A 260 -13.55 4.54 -3.73
N SER A 261 -12.94 3.59 -3.05
CA SER A 261 -12.28 3.85 -1.76
C SER A 261 -10.96 4.58 -1.97
N LEU A 262 -10.34 5.08 -0.89
CA LEU A 262 -9.01 5.70 -0.94
C LEU A 262 -7.95 4.78 -1.55
N ILE A 263 -8.11 3.47 -1.43
CA ILE A 263 -7.25 2.47 -2.08
C ILE A 263 -7.27 2.67 -3.60
N HIS A 264 -8.45 2.84 -4.19
CA HIS A 264 -8.63 3.01 -5.62
C HIS A 264 -8.31 4.44 -6.07
N ILE A 265 -8.63 5.45 -5.27
CA ILE A 265 -8.40 6.88 -5.61
C ILE A 265 -6.91 7.22 -5.61
N SER A 266 -6.13 6.65 -4.70
CA SER A 266 -4.67 6.81 -4.69
C SER A 266 -4.00 6.18 -5.92
N GLU A 267 -4.71 5.30 -6.61
CA GLU A 267 -4.34 4.71 -7.87
C GLU A 267 -5.25 5.27 -8.96
N ALA A 268 -4.71 6.05 -9.90
CA ALA A 268 -5.47 6.56 -11.03
C ALA A 268 -5.95 5.41 -11.93
N THR A 269 -6.95 4.67 -11.46
CA THR A 269 -7.61 3.62 -12.22
C THR A 269 -8.57 4.31 -13.16
N ARG A 270 -8.19 4.45 -14.43
CA ARG A 270 -9.16 4.74 -15.47
C ARG A 270 -10.06 3.52 -15.60
N LEU A 271 -11.29 3.64 -15.12
CA LEU A 271 -12.35 2.72 -15.52
C LEU A 271 -12.52 2.92 -17.04
N ARG A 272 -12.12 1.91 -17.82
CA ARG A 272 -12.36 1.84 -19.26
C ARG A 272 -13.68 1.13 -19.51
#